data_c1c8a761d1cfee829c063dc6c77a9a9c
#
_entry.id   c1c8a761d1cfee829c063dc6c77a9a9c
#
_cell.length_a   1.000
_cell.length_b   1.000
_cell.length_c   1.000
_cell.angle_alpha   90.00
_cell.angle_beta   90.00
_cell.angle_gamma   90.00
#
_symmetry.space_group_name_H-M   'P 1'
#
loop_
_entity.id
_entity.type
_entity.pdbx_description
1 polymer ?
#
loop_
_entity_poly.entity_id
_entity_poly.type
_entity_poly.pdbx_seq_one_letter_code
_entity_poly.pdbx_strand_id
1 'polypeptide(L)'
;FATQKGVTVFASPWEPPASLTESGGSNGKLHLPKSNYAAYAKHLNDFGTYMKNNNVDLYAISVQNEPDYASEWTYWSTDETTDFIANYGDQITSTRLMSPESFQYAPENASWVPDGGKKFYRKILNNSKAMANCDLFGTHFYGTQRSWMDFPELENSGKEIWMTEVYVPNSDKDSANRYPEALQVSENIHNAMVVGNMSAYTWWYIRRNYGLMTEDGKISKRGYCMAQYSKYVRPGDVRIDATEQPADNVYVSAYKGDDNQVTIVAINKGTESYSQQFAVDADAQITEIDRYRTSASENLAKTGNMEHDSSSFWAQLPAESVSTFVVTLEDQPVEPDENGYYFHDTFESDNCDWQGHGAADIALSGRIPYQGTNALLVQNRASAWNGAEKTLPAKAFQAGKEYSFSVCLNYMDGESTKNTALSLQYTDAAGETKYARIASASAAKENYVQLANPSFKLPEGGKDFKIYVEVEGDTDNFYIDEAIGAVKGTVIDGPPVVTTTTTTTTTTTTKATTTTTKATVTTTKATTTTSASATTAATTTVITEKPPVNTGDVNADGKVNLADVVLLQKWLLGVPETKLADWQAGDLYTDGVLNGFDLCLLRHTVTSSGNI
;
A
#
# COMPACT_ATOMS: atom_id res chain seq x y z
N PHE A 1 34.17 1.91 0.42
CA PHE A 1 33.46 2.91 1.25
C PHE A 1 31.97 2.96 0.96
N ALA A 2 31.54 3.17 -0.32
CA ALA A 2 30.13 3.28 -0.68
C ALA A 2 29.34 2.01 -0.31
N THR A 3 29.82 0.83 -0.70
CA THR A 3 29.22 -0.48 -0.37
C THR A 3 29.16 -0.76 1.13
N GLN A 4 30.17 -0.32 1.90
CA GLN A 4 30.17 -0.40 3.38
C GLN A 4 29.08 0.48 4.03
N LYS A 5 28.50 1.40 3.27
CA LYS A 5 27.39 2.26 3.67
C LYS A 5 26.03 1.80 3.09
N GLY A 6 26.00 0.63 2.47
CA GLY A 6 24.80 0.12 1.83
C GLY A 6 24.41 0.83 0.53
N VAL A 7 25.36 1.58 -0.08
CA VAL A 7 25.10 2.28 -1.34
C VAL A 7 25.22 1.32 -2.51
N THR A 8 24.23 1.30 -3.40
CA THR A 8 24.27 0.60 -4.68
C THR A 8 25.33 1.23 -5.59
N VAL A 9 26.22 0.42 -6.16
CA VAL A 9 27.31 0.87 -7.02
C VAL A 9 27.16 0.22 -8.40
N PHE A 10 27.24 1.02 -9.45
CA PHE A 10 27.30 0.55 -10.84
C PHE A 10 28.51 1.17 -11.55
N ALA A 11 28.85 0.68 -12.73
CA ALA A 11 30.00 1.14 -13.50
C ALA A 11 29.64 1.42 -14.96
N SER A 12 30.16 2.54 -15.51
CA SER A 12 29.99 2.97 -16.90
C SER A 12 31.36 3.18 -17.53
N PRO A 13 31.82 2.31 -18.44
CA PRO A 13 33.08 2.50 -19.15
C PRO A 13 32.95 3.61 -20.21
N TRP A 14 33.94 4.50 -20.27
CA TRP A 14 34.01 5.57 -21.26
C TRP A 14 34.76 5.15 -22.53
N GLU A 15 35.77 4.28 -22.37
CA GLU A 15 36.53 3.72 -23.47
C GLU A 15 36.87 2.26 -23.20
N PRO A 16 36.83 1.40 -24.22
CA PRO A 16 37.50 0.10 -24.16
C PRO A 16 39.02 0.28 -24.01
N PRO A 17 39.75 -0.76 -23.54
CA PRO A 17 41.20 -0.72 -23.52
C PRO A 17 41.81 -0.34 -24.89
N ALA A 18 42.80 0.55 -24.90
CA ALA A 18 43.42 1.05 -26.12
C ALA A 18 43.99 -0.09 -27.03
N SER A 19 44.37 -1.21 -26.44
CA SER A 19 44.81 -2.40 -27.17
C SER A 19 43.72 -3.11 -27.98
N LEU A 20 42.44 -2.80 -27.69
CA LEU A 20 41.27 -3.39 -28.36
C LEU A 20 40.66 -2.43 -29.40
N THR A 21 41.07 -1.17 -29.42
CA THR A 21 40.50 -0.12 -30.28
C THR A 21 41.41 0.19 -31.46
N GLU A 22 40.81 0.74 -32.50
CA GLU A 22 41.51 1.27 -33.67
C GLU A 22 41.05 2.69 -33.97
N SER A 23 41.86 3.45 -34.72
CA SER A 23 41.46 4.78 -35.21
C SER A 23 40.55 4.66 -36.43
N GLY A 24 39.61 5.62 -36.55
CA GLY A 24 38.78 5.69 -37.77
C GLY A 24 37.27 5.45 -37.51
N GLY A 25 36.81 5.59 -36.29
CA GLY A 25 35.37 5.63 -36.01
C GLY A 25 34.65 6.76 -36.77
N SER A 26 33.31 6.71 -36.86
CA SER A 26 32.48 7.64 -37.62
C SER A 26 32.65 9.12 -37.24
N ASN A 27 33.13 9.38 -36.04
CA ASN A 27 33.45 10.73 -35.53
C ASN A 27 34.96 11.04 -35.60
N GLY A 28 35.77 10.20 -36.25
CA GLY A 28 37.25 10.34 -36.34
C GLY A 28 37.99 9.94 -35.05
N LYS A 29 37.30 9.35 -34.08
CA LYS A 29 37.81 8.90 -32.79
C LYS A 29 38.15 7.41 -32.80
N LEU A 30 38.33 6.84 -31.60
CA LEU A 30 38.55 5.42 -31.41
C LEU A 30 37.26 4.63 -31.70
N HIS A 31 37.45 3.45 -32.26
CA HIS A 31 36.40 2.51 -32.57
C HIS A 31 36.78 1.12 -32.06
N LEU A 32 35.84 0.34 -31.54
CA LEU A 32 36.02 -1.04 -31.18
C LEU A 32 35.63 -1.92 -32.38
N PRO A 33 36.58 -2.55 -33.11
CA PRO A 33 36.23 -3.42 -34.22
C PRO A 33 35.51 -4.69 -33.71
N LYS A 34 34.58 -5.20 -34.49
CA LYS A 34 33.77 -6.39 -34.14
C LYS A 34 34.65 -7.64 -33.83
N SER A 35 35.85 -7.75 -34.44
CA SER A 35 36.81 -8.81 -34.11
C SER A 35 37.23 -8.83 -32.63
N ASN A 36 37.11 -7.72 -31.92
CA ASN A 36 37.53 -7.56 -30.55
C ASN A 36 36.37 -7.59 -29.55
N TYR A 37 35.13 -7.82 -29.99
CA TYR A 37 33.95 -7.86 -29.11
C TYR A 37 34.04 -8.91 -28.00
N ALA A 38 34.49 -10.13 -28.31
CA ALA A 38 34.73 -11.19 -27.30
C ALA A 38 35.76 -10.76 -26.24
N ALA A 39 36.86 -10.12 -26.69
CA ALA A 39 37.87 -9.62 -25.76
C ALA A 39 37.37 -8.49 -24.87
N TYR A 40 36.48 -7.62 -25.40
CA TYR A 40 35.86 -6.54 -24.63
C TYR A 40 34.81 -7.09 -23.63
N ALA A 41 34.00 -8.04 -24.04
CA ALA A 41 33.06 -8.70 -23.10
C ALA A 41 33.81 -9.37 -21.94
N LYS A 42 34.93 -10.06 -22.25
CA LYS A 42 35.80 -10.59 -21.22
C LYS A 42 36.37 -9.50 -20.31
N HIS A 43 36.80 -8.35 -20.85
CA HIS A 43 37.32 -7.24 -20.06
C HIS A 43 36.26 -6.71 -19.07
N LEU A 44 35.00 -6.51 -19.51
CA LEU A 44 33.91 -6.09 -18.64
C LEU A 44 33.63 -7.12 -17.54
N ASN A 45 33.61 -8.40 -17.89
CA ASN A 45 33.42 -9.48 -16.93
C ASN A 45 34.57 -9.57 -15.92
N ASP A 46 35.83 -9.44 -16.38
CA ASP A 46 37.03 -9.44 -15.51
C ASP A 46 36.98 -8.25 -14.54
N PHE A 47 36.50 -7.06 -14.99
CA PHE A 47 36.35 -5.91 -14.13
C PHE A 47 35.30 -6.14 -13.03
N GLY A 48 34.14 -6.68 -13.36
CA GLY A 48 33.14 -7.03 -12.36
C GLY A 48 33.67 -8.05 -11.33
N THR A 49 34.41 -9.08 -11.82
CA THR A 49 35.08 -10.06 -10.96
C THR A 49 36.12 -9.39 -10.05
N TYR A 50 36.92 -8.48 -10.59
CA TYR A 50 37.92 -7.73 -9.82
C TYR A 50 37.26 -6.92 -8.71
N MET A 51 36.19 -6.20 -9.02
CA MET A 51 35.43 -5.41 -8.05
C MET A 51 34.87 -6.27 -6.92
N LYS A 52 34.27 -7.41 -7.28
CA LYS A 52 33.73 -8.38 -6.32
C LYS A 52 34.81 -8.93 -5.38
N ASN A 53 35.97 -9.27 -5.93
CA ASN A 53 37.13 -9.73 -5.15
C ASN A 53 37.69 -8.65 -4.20
N ASN A 54 37.36 -7.37 -4.44
CA ASN A 54 37.70 -6.24 -3.59
C ASN A 54 36.52 -5.76 -2.73
N ASN A 55 35.52 -6.62 -2.48
CA ASN A 55 34.32 -6.36 -1.68
C ASN A 55 33.44 -5.23 -2.24
N VAL A 56 33.40 -5.08 -3.55
CA VAL A 56 32.46 -4.19 -4.24
C VAL A 56 31.62 -5.04 -5.19
N ASP A 57 30.42 -5.36 -4.76
CA ASP A 57 29.47 -6.06 -5.62
C ASP A 57 28.77 -5.01 -6.50
N LEU A 58 29.13 -4.98 -7.76
CA LEU A 58 28.52 -4.05 -8.71
C LEU A 58 27.09 -4.49 -9.01
N TYR A 59 26.16 -3.57 -8.90
CA TYR A 59 24.78 -3.82 -9.29
C TYR A 59 24.65 -4.06 -10.79
N ALA A 60 25.38 -3.28 -11.58
CA ALA A 60 25.43 -3.39 -13.03
C ALA A 60 26.74 -2.81 -13.59
N ILE A 61 27.10 -3.23 -14.80
CA ILE A 61 28.09 -2.58 -15.65
C ILE A 61 27.45 -2.22 -16.99
N SER A 62 27.72 -1.03 -17.50
CA SER A 62 27.26 -0.60 -18.84
C SER A 62 28.18 -1.12 -19.94
N VAL A 63 27.65 -1.19 -21.17
CA VAL A 63 28.47 -1.46 -22.37
C VAL A 63 29.34 -0.27 -22.69
N GLN A 64 28.78 0.94 -22.67
CA GLN A 64 29.46 2.18 -23.07
C GLN A 64 28.72 3.40 -22.54
N ASN A 65 29.47 4.36 -21.97
CA ASN A 65 28.94 5.69 -21.67
C ASN A 65 28.67 6.45 -22.96
N GLU A 66 27.46 7.02 -23.10
CA GLU A 66 27.05 7.89 -24.21
C GLU A 66 27.55 7.43 -25.60
N PRO A 67 27.17 6.24 -26.03
CA PRO A 67 27.67 5.66 -27.28
C PRO A 67 27.35 6.53 -28.51
N ASP A 68 26.28 7.29 -28.45
CA ASP A 68 25.74 8.14 -29.53
C ASP A 68 26.32 9.56 -29.55
N TYR A 69 26.86 10.06 -28.44
CA TYR A 69 27.44 11.40 -28.37
C TYR A 69 28.95 11.40 -28.65
N ALA A 70 29.70 10.57 -27.98
CA ALA A 70 31.12 10.20 -28.18
C ALA A 70 32.05 11.32 -28.75
N SER A 71 31.96 12.53 -28.18
CA SER A 71 32.82 13.64 -28.62
C SER A 71 34.29 13.43 -28.20
N GLU A 72 34.54 12.69 -27.15
CA GLU A 72 35.85 12.48 -26.53
C GLU A 72 36.19 11.01 -26.28
N TRP A 73 35.24 10.07 -26.48
CA TRP A 73 35.37 8.64 -26.22
C TRP A 73 34.85 7.80 -27.38
N THR A 74 34.74 6.47 -27.20
CA THR A 74 34.40 5.53 -28.27
C THR A 74 32.94 5.63 -28.69
N TYR A 75 32.72 5.84 -29.97
CA TYR A 75 31.38 5.83 -30.58
C TYR A 75 30.91 4.40 -30.85
N TRP A 76 29.62 4.15 -30.62
CA TRP A 76 28.93 2.93 -31.03
C TRP A 76 27.60 3.30 -31.71
N SER A 77 27.35 2.71 -32.85
CA SER A 77 26.04 2.79 -33.48
C SER A 77 25.01 1.93 -32.74
N THR A 78 23.72 2.17 -33.01
CA THR A 78 22.64 1.35 -32.46
C THR A 78 22.74 -0.13 -32.87
N ASP A 79 23.23 -0.38 -34.10
CA ASP A 79 23.42 -1.75 -34.60
C ASP A 79 24.60 -2.45 -33.92
N GLU A 80 25.72 -1.80 -33.74
CA GLU A 80 26.90 -2.33 -33.05
C GLU A 80 26.59 -2.66 -31.59
N THR A 81 25.94 -1.75 -30.88
CA THR A 81 25.54 -1.97 -29.50
C THR A 81 24.59 -3.17 -29.38
N THR A 82 23.58 -3.26 -30.23
CA THR A 82 22.62 -4.38 -30.22
C THR A 82 23.30 -5.70 -30.57
N ASP A 83 24.20 -5.71 -31.57
CA ASP A 83 24.96 -6.90 -31.98
C ASP A 83 25.93 -7.40 -30.86
N PHE A 84 26.58 -6.44 -30.18
CA PHE A 84 27.45 -6.78 -29.05
C PHE A 84 26.62 -7.43 -27.92
N ILE A 85 25.54 -6.83 -27.49
CA ILE A 85 24.69 -7.38 -26.43
C ILE A 85 24.14 -8.75 -26.83
N ALA A 86 23.63 -8.89 -28.06
CA ALA A 86 22.99 -10.11 -28.52
C ALA A 86 23.97 -11.32 -28.61
N ASN A 87 25.24 -11.09 -28.95
CA ASN A 87 26.18 -12.17 -29.24
C ASN A 87 27.30 -12.32 -28.22
N TYR A 88 27.48 -11.37 -27.31
CA TYR A 88 28.57 -11.37 -26.32
C TYR A 88 28.10 -10.97 -24.91
N GLY A 89 26.87 -10.45 -24.73
CA GLY A 89 26.36 -10.04 -23.43
C GLY A 89 26.28 -11.18 -22.43
N ASP A 90 26.00 -12.41 -22.89
CA ASP A 90 25.97 -13.64 -22.08
C ASP A 90 27.32 -14.05 -21.49
N GLN A 91 28.41 -13.45 -21.97
CA GLN A 91 29.77 -13.67 -21.44
C GLN A 91 30.06 -12.80 -20.21
N ILE A 92 29.22 -11.82 -19.92
CA ILE A 92 29.34 -10.93 -18.76
C ILE A 92 28.45 -11.47 -17.64
N THR A 93 29.03 -12.31 -16.79
CA THR A 93 28.31 -13.06 -15.73
C THR A 93 28.65 -12.60 -14.31
N SER A 94 29.64 -11.71 -14.16
CA SER A 94 30.11 -11.21 -12.87
C SER A 94 29.20 -10.15 -12.27
N THR A 95 28.36 -9.53 -13.08
CA THR A 95 27.40 -8.47 -12.72
C THR A 95 26.30 -8.38 -13.79
N ARG A 96 25.24 -7.61 -13.53
CA ARG A 96 24.17 -7.33 -14.49
C ARG A 96 24.68 -6.44 -15.61
N LEU A 97 24.16 -6.63 -16.82
CA LEU A 97 24.52 -5.83 -17.98
C LEU A 97 23.49 -4.72 -18.20
N MET A 98 23.96 -3.48 -18.23
CA MET A 98 23.18 -2.28 -18.52
C MET A 98 23.51 -1.72 -19.91
N SER A 99 22.53 -1.19 -20.60
CA SER A 99 22.72 -0.50 -21.89
C SER A 99 21.44 0.31 -22.22
N PRO A 100 21.47 1.31 -23.10
CA PRO A 100 22.64 1.80 -23.84
C PRO A 100 23.38 2.96 -23.16
N GLU A 101 22.83 3.61 -22.15
CA GLU A 101 23.31 4.89 -21.58
C GLU A 101 23.45 5.99 -22.64
N SER A 102 22.44 6.09 -23.53
CA SER A 102 22.37 7.17 -24.53
C SER A 102 22.44 8.54 -23.86
N PHE A 103 23.19 9.47 -24.48
CA PHE A 103 23.39 10.85 -24.01
C PHE A 103 22.05 11.57 -23.73
N GLN A 104 21.02 11.29 -24.56
CA GLN A 104 19.75 11.98 -24.50
C GLN A 104 18.59 10.99 -24.65
N TYR A 105 17.61 11.07 -23.75
CA TYR A 105 16.38 10.27 -23.85
C TYR A 105 15.37 10.98 -24.77
N ALA A 106 15.67 10.96 -26.07
CA ALA A 106 15.00 11.75 -27.10
C ALA A 106 14.39 10.86 -28.18
N PRO A 107 13.35 11.35 -28.92
CA PRO A 107 12.85 10.69 -30.12
C PRO A 107 13.95 10.46 -31.16
N GLU A 108 13.78 9.45 -31.99
CA GLU A 108 14.78 9.02 -33.01
C GLU A 108 15.20 10.13 -34.00
N ASN A 109 14.33 11.11 -34.21
CA ASN A 109 14.56 12.23 -35.10
C ASN A 109 14.94 13.53 -34.36
N ALA A 110 15.31 13.44 -33.10
CA ALA A 110 15.82 14.60 -32.38
C ALA A 110 17.14 15.07 -32.97
N SER A 111 17.27 16.37 -33.29
CA SER A 111 18.27 16.90 -34.20
C SER A 111 19.73 16.79 -33.78
N TRP A 112 20.01 16.66 -32.49
CA TRP A 112 21.40 16.57 -32.04
C TRP A 112 21.87 15.17 -31.61
N VAL A 113 20.98 14.17 -31.70
CA VAL A 113 21.34 12.77 -31.57
C VAL A 113 20.64 11.95 -32.66
N PRO A 114 21.07 12.12 -33.94
CA PRO A 114 20.31 11.60 -35.09
C PRO A 114 20.31 10.05 -35.19
N ASP A 115 21.22 9.36 -34.57
CA ASP A 115 21.30 7.87 -34.54
C ASP A 115 21.34 7.32 -33.10
N GLY A 116 20.73 8.02 -32.17
CA GLY A 116 20.76 7.69 -30.76
C GLY A 116 19.38 7.74 -30.08
N GLY A 117 19.38 8.06 -28.79
CA GLY A 117 18.17 8.20 -28.01
C GLY A 117 17.32 6.95 -28.03
N LYS A 118 16.01 7.09 -28.22
CA LYS A 118 15.04 5.98 -28.19
C LYS A 118 15.27 4.91 -29.26
N LYS A 119 16.05 5.18 -30.29
CA LYS A 119 16.40 4.19 -31.31
C LYS A 119 17.22 3.02 -30.72
N PHE A 120 18.15 3.28 -29.79
CA PHE A 120 18.89 2.22 -29.09
C PHE A 120 17.94 1.25 -28.39
N TYR A 121 17.01 1.75 -27.61
CA TYR A 121 16.09 0.92 -26.85
C TYR A 121 15.22 0.07 -27.76
N ARG A 122 14.64 0.68 -28.83
CA ARG A 122 13.82 -0.07 -29.81
C ARG A 122 14.61 -1.16 -30.53
N LYS A 123 15.88 -0.92 -30.84
CA LYS A 123 16.74 -1.95 -31.45
C LYS A 123 16.96 -3.12 -30.50
N ILE A 124 17.23 -2.87 -29.22
CA ILE A 124 17.40 -3.90 -28.22
C ILE A 124 16.07 -4.63 -27.98
N LEU A 125 14.95 -3.89 -27.78
CA LEU A 125 13.61 -4.46 -27.57
C LEU A 125 13.18 -5.40 -28.71
N ASN A 126 13.52 -5.05 -29.94
CA ASN A 126 13.20 -5.85 -31.14
C ASN A 126 14.17 -7.01 -31.41
N ASN A 127 15.17 -7.25 -30.55
CA ASN A 127 16.12 -8.33 -30.68
C ASN A 127 16.03 -9.26 -29.44
N SER A 128 15.44 -10.43 -29.59
CA SER A 128 15.19 -11.35 -28.48
C SER A 128 16.46 -11.79 -27.73
N LYS A 129 17.60 -11.94 -28.43
CA LYS A 129 18.86 -12.28 -27.78
C LYS A 129 19.43 -11.10 -26.99
N ALA A 130 19.37 -9.88 -27.55
CA ALA A 130 19.81 -8.69 -26.85
C ALA A 130 18.94 -8.45 -25.61
N MET A 131 17.61 -8.62 -25.70
CA MET A 131 16.71 -8.55 -24.56
C MET A 131 17.00 -9.58 -23.48
N ALA A 132 17.38 -10.79 -23.86
CA ALA A 132 17.76 -11.84 -22.89
C ALA A 132 19.04 -11.48 -22.12
N ASN A 133 19.99 -10.79 -22.76
CA ASN A 133 21.29 -10.47 -22.21
C ASN A 133 21.37 -9.06 -21.59
N CYS A 134 20.42 -8.16 -21.84
CA CYS A 134 20.35 -6.84 -21.22
C CYS A 134 19.47 -6.92 -19.96
N ASP A 135 20.05 -6.69 -18.79
CA ASP A 135 19.34 -6.83 -17.52
C ASP A 135 18.55 -5.57 -17.12
N LEU A 136 19.04 -4.39 -17.48
CA LEU A 136 18.39 -3.12 -17.24
C LEU A 136 18.80 -2.07 -18.30
N PHE A 137 18.01 -1.03 -18.43
CA PHE A 137 18.26 0.07 -19.35
C PHE A 137 18.79 1.29 -18.61
N GLY A 138 19.89 1.87 -19.11
CA GLY A 138 20.44 3.14 -18.65
C GLY A 138 20.18 4.26 -19.66
N THR A 139 20.05 5.50 -19.20
CA THR A 139 19.91 6.70 -20.02
C THR A 139 20.49 7.93 -19.34
N HIS A 140 20.86 8.96 -20.13
CA HIS A 140 21.13 10.31 -19.65
C HIS A 140 20.02 11.26 -20.06
N PHE A 141 19.91 12.40 -19.38
CA PHE A 141 18.85 13.37 -19.60
C PHE A 141 19.35 14.72 -20.14
N TYR A 142 20.54 14.77 -20.74
CA TYR A 142 21.07 16.01 -21.30
C TYR A 142 20.18 16.55 -22.43
N GLY A 143 19.54 17.71 -22.19
CA GLY A 143 18.58 18.30 -23.11
C GLY A 143 17.28 17.51 -23.32
N THR A 144 17.03 16.49 -22.52
CA THR A 144 15.78 15.71 -22.57
C THR A 144 14.61 16.58 -22.12
N GLN A 145 13.53 16.57 -22.90
CA GLN A 145 12.30 17.28 -22.60
C GLN A 145 11.31 16.34 -21.90
N ARG A 146 10.51 16.89 -20.97
CA ARG A 146 9.47 16.13 -20.27
C ARG A 146 8.55 15.35 -21.23
N SER A 147 8.12 15.99 -22.34
CA SER A 147 7.25 15.37 -23.36
C SER A 147 7.86 14.18 -24.09
N TRP A 148 9.16 13.94 -23.92
CA TRP A 148 9.86 12.80 -24.51
C TRP A 148 10.01 11.61 -23.56
N MET A 149 9.76 11.79 -22.26
CA MET A 149 10.07 10.79 -21.24
C MET A 149 9.13 9.60 -21.24
N ASP A 150 7.86 9.79 -21.58
CA ASP A 150 6.90 8.70 -21.75
C ASP A 150 7.33 7.75 -22.88
N PHE A 151 7.55 6.47 -22.54
CA PHE A 151 7.98 5.43 -23.47
C PHE A 151 7.39 4.06 -23.13
N PRO A 152 6.10 3.83 -23.41
CA PRO A 152 5.38 2.62 -22.99
C PRO A 152 6.00 1.30 -23.47
N GLU A 153 6.64 1.29 -24.66
CA GLU A 153 7.32 0.10 -25.19
C GLU A 153 8.46 -0.36 -24.29
N LEU A 154 9.20 0.59 -23.68
CA LEU A 154 10.28 0.31 -22.76
C LEU A 154 9.76 0.00 -21.35
N GLU A 155 8.80 0.76 -20.88
CA GLU A 155 8.18 0.59 -19.56
C GLU A 155 7.53 -0.79 -19.41
N ASN A 156 6.87 -1.27 -20.46
CA ASN A 156 6.25 -2.61 -20.51
C ASN A 156 7.25 -3.75 -20.78
N SER A 157 8.55 -3.47 -20.88
CA SER A 157 9.57 -4.49 -21.10
C SER A 157 9.82 -5.41 -19.92
N GLY A 158 9.36 -5.04 -18.72
CA GLY A 158 9.65 -5.73 -17.47
C GLY A 158 11.07 -5.56 -16.95
N LYS A 159 11.85 -4.63 -17.54
CA LYS A 159 13.22 -4.30 -17.13
C LYS A 159 13.26 -2.99 -16.36
N GLU A 160 14.19 -2.88 -15.41
CA GLU A 160 14.46 -1.59 -14.75
C GLU A 160 14.97 -0.56 -15.75
N ILE A 161 14.58 0.71 -15.55
CA ILE A 161 15.04 1.85 -16.34
C ILE A 161 15.69 2.83 -15.37
N TRP A 162 16.94 3.20 -15.61
CA TRP A 162 17.72 4.09 -14.77
C TRP A 162 18.13 5.36 -15.50
N MET A 163 17.90 6.51 -14.91
CA MET A 163 18.55 7.76 -15.34
C MET A 163 19.92 7.83 -14.65
N THR A 164 20.97 7.48 -15.39
CA THR A 164 22.29 7.19 -14.84
C THR A 164 23.22 8.40 -14.80
N GLU A 165 22.89 9.48 -15.53
CA GLU A 165 23.70 10.70 -15.51
C GLU A 165 22.92 11.93 -16.00
N VAL A 166 23.02 13.03 -15.25
CA VAL A 166 22.67 14.38 -15.70
C VAL A 166 23.12 15.43 -14.68
N TYR A 167 23.39 16.64 -15.13
CA TYR A 167 23.35 17.85 -14.32
C TYR A 167 22.29 18.81 -14.88
N VAL A 168 21.48 19.40 -14.04
CA VAL A 168 20.40 20.32 -14.43
C VAL A 168 20.37 21.57 -13.54
N PRO A 169 20.03 22.72 -14.08
CA PRO A 169 19.78 23.01 -15.50
C PRO A 169 21.05 23.18 -16.32
N ASN A 170 22.20 23.41 -15.67
CA ASN A 170 23.47 23.74 -16.33
C ASN A 170 24.67 23.46 -15.42
N SER A 171 25.87 23.49 -15.99
CA SER A 171 27.17 23.36 -15.30
C SER A 171 27.89 24.68 -15.07
N ASP A 172 27.17 25.79 -15.10
CA ASP A 172 27.78 27.12 -14.92
C ASP A 172 28.50 27.22 -13.57
N LYS A 173 29.58 27.97 -13.57
CA LYS A 173 30.35 28.26 -12.38
C LYS A 173 29.46 28.85 -11.28
N ASP A 174 29.61 28.33 -10.06
CA ASP A 174 28.91 28.78 -8.86
C ASP A 174 27.37 28.67 -8.94
N SER A 175 26.85 27.79 -9.83
CA SER A 175 25.41 27.58 -9.99
C SER A 175 24.78 26.64 -8.94
N ALA A 176 25.59 25.91 -8.16
CA ALA A 176 25.10 24.94 -7.18
C ALA A 176 24.10 25.50 -6.15
N ASN A 177 24.26 26.78 -5.78
CA ASN A 177 23.41 27.45 -4.79
C ASN A 177 22.43 28.48 -5.40
N ARG A 178 22.36 28.60 -6.72
CA ARG A 178 21.38 29.48 -7.35
C ARG A 178 19.96 28.99 -7.14
N TYR A 179 19.11 29.90 -6.65
CA TYR A 179 17.72 29.61 -6.39
C TYR A 179 16.82 30.67 -7.04
N PRO A 180 15.70 30.32 -7.68
CA PRO A 180 14.99 29.05 -7.69
C PRO A 180 15.52 27.99 -8.70
N GLU A 181 16.60 28.26 -9.43
CA GLU A 181 17.16 27.36 -10.45
C GLU A 181 17.39 25.93 -9.92
N ALA A 182 17.81 25.80 -8.64
CA ALA A 182 18.04 24.51 -8.00
C ALA A 182 16.78 23.61 -7.93
N LEU A 183 15.56 24.17 -8.00
CA LEU A 183 14.31 23.39 -8.01
C LEU A 183 14.20 22.47 -9.23
N GLN A 184 14.93 22.76 -10.31
CA GLN A 184 14.94 21.89 -11.49
C GLN A 184 15.52 20.50 -11.18
N VAL A 185 16.33 20.35 -10.14
CA VAL A 185 16.78 19.02 -9.66
C VAL A 185 15.58 18.20 -9.20
N SER A 186 14.74 18.76 -8.34
CA SER A 186 13.53 18.07 -7.86
C SER A 186 12.53 17.79 -8.99
N GLU A 187 12.32 18.76 -9.88
CA GLU A 187 11.46 18.58 -11.05
C GLU A 187 11.98 17.49 -11.99
N ASN A 188 13.29 17.43 -12.22
CA ASN A 188 13.89 16.44 -13.09
C ASN A 188 13.78 15.02 -12.49
N ILE A 189 13.94 14.89 -11.17
CA ILE A 189 13.69 13.63 -10.44
C ILE A 189 12.21 13.25 -10.57
N HIS A 190 11.29 14.20 -10.32
CA HIS A 190 9.86 13.96 -10.48
C HIS A 190 9.52 13.44 -11.89
N ASN A 191 10.03 14.10 -12.91
CA ASN A 191 9.80 13.71 -14.30
C ASN A 191 10.38 12.31 -14.61
N ALA A 192 11.57 11.98 -14.10
CA ALA A 192 12.16 10.67 -14.26
C ALA A 192 11.29 9.57 -13.64
N MET A 193 10.85 9.77 -12.38
CA MET A 193 10.09 8.77 -11.63
C MET A 193 8.64 8.64 -12.11
N VAL A 194 7.97 9.78 -12.42
CA VAL A 194 6.52 9.78 -12.71
C VAL A 194 6.26 9.63 -14.20
N VAL A 195 6.97 10.38 -15.05
CA VAL A 195 6.72 10.37 -16.51
C VAL A 195 7.56 9.28 -17.19
N GLY A 196 8.82 9.13 -16.81
CA GLY A 196 9.72 8.13 -17.39
C GLY A 196 9.67 6.77 -16.72
N ASN A 197 8.87 6.61 -15.65
CA ASN A 197 8.74 5.38 -14.85
C ASN A 197 10.08 4.74 -14.47
N MET A 198 11.07 5.58 -14.11
CA MET A 198 12.44 5.16 -13.82
C MET A 198 12.61 4.75 -12.36
N SER A 199 13.49 3.79 -12.12
CA SER A 199 13.77 3.24 -10.78
C SER A 199 14.98 3.88 -10.10
N ALA A 200 15.76 4.70 -10.81
CA ALA A 200 16.93 5.39 -10.27
C ALA A 200 17.17 6.73 -10.97
N TYR A 201 17.81 7.64 -10.24
CA TYR A 201 18.23 8.95 -10.74
C TYR A 201 19.61 9.30 -10.17
N THR A 202 20.59 9.53 -11.03
CA THR A 202 21.98 9.80 -10.65
C THR A 202 22.47 11.15 -11.18
N TRP A 203 23.09 11.93 -10.29
CA TRP A 203 23.64 13.24 -10.60
C TRP A 203 25.12 13.16 -11.02
N TRP A 204 25.54 14.01 -11.94
CA TRP A 204 26.91 14.23 -12.42
C TRP A 204 27.45 15.57 -11.98
N TYR A 205 28.44 15.72 -11.28
CA TYR A 205 29.23 15.16 -10.21
C TYR A 205 28.64 15.46 -8.84
N ILE A 206 28.84 14.65 -7.82
CA ILE A 206 28.41 14.96 -6.46
C ILE A 206 29.06 16.24 -5.93
N ARG A 207 30.35 16.45 -6.20
CA ARG A 207 31.12 17.58 -5.73
C ARG A 207 31.71 18.39 -6.89
N ARG A 208 31.13 19.56 -7.14
CA ARG A 208 31.52 20.57 -8.12
C ARG A 208 30.87 21.90 -7.74
N ASN A 209 31.36 23.03 -8.35
CA ASN A 209 30.74 24.34 -8.18
C ASN A 209 29.29 24.43 -8.73
N TYR A 210 28.82 23.39 -9.42
CA TYR A 210 27.44 23.16 -9.84
C TYR A 210 26.85 21.87 -9.28
N GLY A 211 27.55 21.18 -8.38
CA GLY A 211 27.20 19.87 -7.84
C GLY A 211 26.19 19.90 -6.70
N LEU A 212 25.83 18.71 -6.23
CA LEU A 212 25.04 18.53 -5.01
C LEU A 212 25.79 18.97 -3.75
N MET A 213 27.12 18.96 -3.84
CA MET A 213 28.03 19.54 -2.86
C MET A 213 28.94 20.56 -3.56
N THR A 214 29.21 21.65 -2.89
CA THR A 214 30.17 22.65 -3.32
C THR A 214 31.61 22.15 -3.15
N GLU A 215 32.60 22.84 -3.73
CA GLU A 215 34.00 22.41 -3.71
C GLU A 215 34.59 22.34 -2.27
N ASP A 216 34.05 23.12 -1.34
CA ASP A 216 34.41 23.07 0.07
C ASP A 216 33.70 21.95 0.88
N GLY A 217 32.93 21.09 0.20
CA GLY A 217 32.28 19.92 0.79
C GLY A 217 30.97 20.19 1.51
N LYS A 218 30.38 21.39 1.37
CA LYS A 218 29.06 21.70 1.93
C LYS A 218 27.95 21.28 0.96
N ILE A 219 26.80 20.84 1.51
CA ILE A 219 25.62 20.54 0.71
C ILE A 219 25.11 21.84 0.08
N SER A 220 24.87 21.81 -1.23
CA SER A 220 24.34 22.94 -1.99
C SER A 220 22.81 22.98 -2.00
N LYS A 221 22.22 24.07 -2.53
CA LYS A 221 20.76 24.13 -2.78
C LYS A 221 20.30 22.99 -3.69
N ARG A 222 21.05 22.62 -4.72
CA ARG A 222 20.78 21.45 -5.55
C ARG A 222 20.80 20.14 -4.75
N GLY A 223 21.78 20.02 -3.81
CA GLY A 223 21.84 18.89 -2.91
C GLY A 223 20.65 18.80 -1.97
N TYR A 224 20.17 19.91 -1.44
CA TYR A 224 18.96 19.93 -0.61
C TYR A 224 17.70 19.66 -1.41
N CYS A 225 17.61 20.08 -2.67
CA CYS A 225 16.51 19.72 -3.55
C CYS A 225 16.49 18.20 -3.87
N MET A 226 17.66 17.57 -4.10
CA MET A 226 17.75 16.12 -4.24
C MET A 226 17.40 15.40 -2.94
N ALA A 227 17.85 15.93 -1.79
CA ALA A 227 17.61 15.31 -0.49
C ALA A 227 16.12 15.23 -0.11
N GLN A 228 15.25 16.05 -0.71
CA GLN A 228 13.80 15.94 -0.55
C GLN A 228 13.26 14.58 -1.04
N TYR A 229 13.93 13.96 -2.00
CA TYR A 229 13.66 12.59 -2.44
C TYR A 229 14.58 11.59 -1.74
N SER A 230 15.89 11.71 -1.95
CA SER A 230 16.85 10.66 -1.64
C SER A 230 16.97 10.28 -0.16
N LYS A 231 16.54 11.15 0.74
CA LYS A 231 16.54 10.88 2.18
C LYS A 231 15.32 10.09 2.63
N TYR A 232 14.19 10.26 1.97
CA TYR A 232 12.89 9.74 2.43
C TYR A 232 12.30 8.69 1.48
N VAL A 233 12.61 8.75 0.19
CA VAL A 233 12.29 7.70 -0.77
C VAL A 233 13.49 6.77 -0.86
N ARG A 234 13.33 5.57 -0.35
CA ARG A 234 14.45 4.62 -0.17
C ARG A 234 14.37 3.43 -1.12
N PRO A 235 15.47 2.72 -1.37
CA PRO A 235 15.44 1.47 -2.12
C PRO A 235 14.44 0.49 -1.52
N GLY A 236 13.50 0.01 -2.33
CA GLY A 236 12.37 -0.82 -1.90
C GLY A 236 11.04 -0.07 -1.88
N ASP A 237 11.04 1.26 -1.72
CA ASP A 237 9.81 2.03 -1.77
C ASP A 237 9.19 1.97 -3.18
N VAL A 238 7.88 1.80 -3.23
CA VAL A 238 7.10 1.72 -4.46
C VAL A 238 6.37 3.05 -4.68
N ARG A 239 6.49 3.60 -5.89
CA ARG A 239 5.68 4.75 -6.29
C ARG A 239 4.21 4.34 -6.34
N ILE A 240 3.36 5.10 -5.66
CA ILE A 240 1.91 4.92 -5.65
C ILE A 240 1.23 6.04 -6.45
N ASP A 241 -0.02 5.79 -6.85
CA ASP A 241 -0.80 6.76 -7.60
C ASP A 241 -1.02 8.04 -6.79
N ALA A 242 -0.93 9.16 -7.48
CA ALA A 242 -1.18 10.50 -6.94
C ALA A 242 -1.68 11.43 -8.05
N THR A 243 -2.46 12.45 -7.69
CA THR A 243 -2.75 13.55 -8.61
C THR A 243 -1.46 14.30 -8.89
N GLU A 244 -0.84 14.00 -10.03
CA GLU A 244 0.51 14.45 -10.36
C GLU A 244 0.63 15.98 -10.41
N GLN A 245 -0.33 16.64 -11.05
CA GLN A 245 -0.32 18.10 -11.25
C GLN A 245 -1.64 18.70 -10.77
N PRO A 246 -1.83 18.90 -9.46
CA PRO A 246 -3.08 19.43 -8.90
C PRO A 246 -3.32 20.90 -9.26
N ALA A 247 -2.28 21.65 -9.64
CA ALA A 247 -2.35 23.02 -10.13
C ALA A 247 -1.18 23.32 -11.07
N ASP A 248 -1.27 24.45 -11.80
CA ASP A 248 -0.20 24.93 -12.65
C ASP A 248 1.10 25.12 -11.85
N ASN A 249 2.20 24.56 -12.34
CA ASN A 249 3.52 24.57 -11.70
C ASN A 249 3.60 23.88 -10.33
N VAL A 250 2.59 23.10 -9.94
CA VAL A 250 2.61 22.27 -8.74
C VAL A 250 2.66 20.80 -9.15
N TYR A 251 3.67 20.06 -8.69
CA TYR A 251 3.89 18.67 -9.03
C TYR A 251 3.94 17.82 -7.76
N VAL A 252 3.26 16.69 -7.74
CA VAL A 252 3.16 15.79 -6.61
C VAL A 252 3.50 14.37 -7.02
N SER A 253 4.28 13.68 -6.20
CA SER A 253 4.52 12.24 -6.29
C SER A 253 4.48 11.61 -4.92
N ALA A 254 4.05 10.35 -4.84
CA ALA A 254 3.92 9.62 -3.58
C ALA A 254 4.56 8.23 -3.67
N TYR A 255 5.13 7.79 -2.56
CA TYR A 255 5.88 6.55 -2.44
C TYR A 255 5.52 5.85 -1.14
N LYS A 256 5.39 4.53 -1.16
CA LYS A 256 5.09 3.69 0.00
C LYS A 256 6.23 2.72 0.27
N GLY A 257 6.75 2.76 1.49
CA GLY A 257 7.70 1.79 2.03
C GLY A 257 7.02 0.65 2.80
N ASP A 258 7.82 -0.29 3.29
CA ASP A 258 7.34 -1.45 4.09
C ASP A 258 7.04 -1.09 5.55
N ASP A 259 7.36 0.13 5.99
CA ASP A 259 7.34 0.60 7.38
C ASP A 259 6.07 1.39 7.76
N ASN A 260 4.96 1.15 7.06
CA ASN A 260 3.71 1.91 7.21
C ASN A 260 3.87 3.41 6.99
N GLN A 261 4.86 3.83 6.21
CA GLN A 261 5.08 5.22 5.84
C GLN A 261 4.68 5.48 4.39
N VAL A 262 4.10 6.64 4.16
CA VAL A 262 3.91 7.21 2.82
C VAL A 262 4.71 8.50 2.74
N THR A 263 5.64 8.55 1.79
CA THR A 263 6.41 9.76 1.49
C THR A 263 5.77 10.50 0.33
N ILE A 264 5.34 11.74 0.55
CA ILE A 264 4.77 12.61 -0.48
C ILE A 264 5.75 13.74 -0.75
N VAL A 265 6.15 13.94 -2.00
CA VAL A 265 6.98 15.07 -2.42
C VAL A 265 6.15 16.01 -3.28
N ALA A 266 6.05 17.27 -2.85
CA ALA A 266 5.31 18.32 -3.54
C ALA A 266 6.27 19.47 -3.92
N ILE A 267 6.28 19.82 -5.19
CA ILE A 267 7.11 20.89 -5.78
C ILE A 267 6.17 22.00 -6.22
N ASN A 268 6.36 23.20 -5.71
CA ASN A 268 5.70 24.42 -6.24
C ASN A 268 6.75 25.28 -6.94
N LYS A 269 6.72 25.31 -8.27
CA LYS A 269 7.58 26.17 -9.11
C LYS A 269 6.96 27.52 -9.43
N GLY A 270 5.70 27.72 -9.02
CA GLY A 270 5.01 28.99 -9.21
C GLY A 270 5.54 30.09 -8.30
N THR A 271 5.20 31.32 -8.61
CA THR A 271 5.57 32.54 -7.86
C THR A 271 4.59 32.84 -6.71
N GLU A 272 3.52 32.08 -6.60
CA GLU A 272 2.50 32.21 -5.57
C GLU A 272 2.48 30.96 -4.65
N SER A 273 2.08 31.17 -3.40
CA SER A 273 1.84 30.07 -2.48
C SER A 273 0.55 29.33 -2.84
N TYR A 274 0.58 28.02 -2.76
CA TYR A 274 -0.56 27.16 -3.05
C TYR A 274 -0.97 26.35 -1.81
N SER A 275 -2.27 26.32 -1.50
CA SER A 275 -2.81 25.48 -0.43
C SER A 275 -3.32 24.16 -1.01
N GLN A 276 -2.75 23.06 -0.58
CA GLN A 276 -3.06 21.72 -1.08
C GLN A 276 -3.60 20.84 0.03
N GLN A 277 -4.72 20.18 -0.21
CA GLN A 277 -5.15 19.04 0.58
C GLN A 277 -4.53 17.76 0.03
N PHE A 278 -3.98 16.95 0.92
CA PHE A 278 -3.53 15.61 0.64
C PHE A 278 -4.46 14.63 1.34
N ALA A 279 -5.05 13.70 0.59
CA ALA A 279 -5.82 12.59 1.12
C ALA A 279 -5.05 11.30 0.81
N VAL A 280 -4.91 10.43 1.81
CA VAL A 280 -4.27 9.13 1.70
C VAL A 280 -5.38 8.09 1.69
N ASP A 281 -5.57 7.44 0.55
CA ASP A 281 -6.52 6.34 0.41
C ASP A 281 -5.84 5.04 0.90
N ALA A 282 -6.09 4.70 2.16
CA ALA A 282 -5.56 3.53 2.82
C ALA A 282 -6.50 3.08 3.94
N ASP A 283 -6.51 1.77 4.21
CA ASP A 283 -7.23 1.18 5.35
C ASP A 283 -6.57 1.48 6.72
N ALA A 284 -5.71 2.48 6.77
CA ALA A 284 -4.93 2.89 7.93
C ALA A 284 -5.13 4.37 8.20
N GLN A 285 -4.98 4.79 9.46
CA GLN A 285 -5.08 6.20 9.85
C GLN A 285 -3.72 6.87 9.86
N ILE A 286 -3.73 8.15 9.51
CA ILE A 286 -2.58 9.04 9.72
C ILE A 286 -2.44 9.28 11.23
N THR A 287 -1.23 9.05 11.75
CA THR A 287 -0.91 9.29 13.17
C THR A 287 0.16 10.37 13.37
N GLU A 288 1.00 10.59 12.37
CA GLU A 288 2.04 11.62 12.41
C GLU A 288 2.38 12.09 11.01
N ILE A 289 2.67 13.38 10.85
CA ILE A 289 3.19 13.96 9.61
C ILE A 289 4.38 14.85 9.91
N ASP A 290 5.53 14.41 9.48
CA ASP A 290 6.74 15.22 9.45
C ASP A 290 6.87 15.94 8.10
N ARG A 291 7.06 17.26 8.12
CA ARG A 291 7.32 18.02 6.89
C ARG A 291 8.76 18.51 6.84
N TYR A 292 9.38 18.35 5.70
CA TYR A 292 10.70 18.88 5.35
C TYR A 292 10.60 19.80 4.14
N ARG A 293 11.24 20.97 4.18
CA ARG A 293 11.14 21.94 3.08
C ARG A 293 12.49 22.52 2.68
N THR A 294 12.64 22.71 1.37
CA THR A 294 13.73 23.49 0.75
C THR A 294 13.13 24.64 -0.03
N SER A 295 13.64 25.86 0.23
CA SER A 295 13.24 27.11 -0.43
C SER A 295 14.47 28.01 -0.57
N ALA A 296 14.31 29.25 -0.99
CA ALA A 296 15.40 30.22 -1.00
C ALA A 296 16.09 30.33 0.38
N SER A 297 15.30 30.33 1.45
CA SER A 297 15.79 30.52 2.84
C SER A 297 15.89 29.22 3.66
N GLU A 298 15.32 28.10 3.19
CA GLU A 298 15.26 26.84 3.93
C GLU A 298 16.10 25.75 3.24
N ASN A 299 16.71 24.87 4.03
CA ASN A 299 17.56 23.79 3.58
C ASN A 299 17.13 22.49 4.25
N LEU A 300 16.19 21.75 3.64
CA LEU A 300 15.60 20.55 4.23
C LEU A 300 15.10 20.80 5.67
N ALA A 301 14.51 21.96 5.88
CA ALA A 301 14.08 22.40 7.20
C ALA A 301 12.89 21.55 7.68
N LYS A 302 13.07 20.87 8.83
CA LYS A 302 11.99 20.13 9.48
C LYS A 302 11.05 21.13 10.16
N THR A 303 9.77 21.00 9.89
CA THR A 303 8.69 21.58 10.69
C THR A 303 7.94 20.42 11.31
N GLY A 304 7.72 20.47 12.62
CA GLY A 304 7.18 19.37 13.40
C GLY A 304 5.82 18.86 12.94
N ASN A 305 5.28 17.97 13.72
CA ASN A 305 4.00 17.28 13.44
C ASN A 305 2.92 18.25 12.98
N MET A 306 2.35 17.98 11.81
CA MET A 306 1.30 18.81 11.22
C MET A 306 -0.08 18.37 11.72
N GLU A 307 -1.01 19.31 11.78
CA GLU A 307 -2.42 18.99 12.02
C GLU A 307 -2.96 18.15 10.85
N HIS A 308 -3.70 17.09 11.17
CA HIS A 308 -4.26 16.16 10.21
C HIS A 308 -5.55 15.53 10.73
N ASP A 309 -6.41 15.10 9.80
CA ASP A 309 -7.51 14.18 10.06
C ASP A 309 -7.00 12.73 9.98
N SER A 310 -7.87 11.77 10.16
CA SER A 310 -7.51 10.35 10.09
C SER A 310 -6.94 9.92 8.74
N SER A 311 -7.35 10.56 7.63
CA SER A 311 -6.94 10.21 6.27
C SER A 311 -6.47 11.39 5.43
N SER A 312 -6.46 12.61 5.95
CA SER A 312 -6.10 13.80 5.17
C SER A 312 -5.42 14.90 5.99
N PHE A 313 -4.75 15.81 5.29
CA PHE A 313 -4.17 17.01 5.87
C PHE A 313 -4.07 18.15 4.84
N TRP A 314 -4.00 19.38 5.33
CA TRP A 314 -3.75 20.55 4.52
C TRP A 314 -2.32 21.05 4.68
N ALA A 315 -1.69 21.41 3.56
CA ALA A 315 -0.37 22.00 3.58
C ALA A 315 -0.28 23.25 2.70
N GLN A 316 0.42 24.27 3.22
CA GLN A 316 0.86 25.38 2.41
C GLN A 316 2.14 25.00 1.68
N LEU A 317 2.11 25.09 0.36
CA LEU A 317 3.25 24.95 -0.55
C LEU A 317 3.70 26.35 -0.95
N PRO A 318 4.69 26.95 -0.28
CA PRO A 318 5.15 28.29 -0.61
C PRO A 318 5.64 28.39 -2.06
N ALA A 319 5.60 29.59 -2.63
CA ALA A 319 6.20 29.87 -3.91
C ALA A 319 7.63 29.35 -3.98
N GLU A 320 8.02 28.84 -5.14
CA GLU A 320 9.38 28.39 -5.42
C GLU A 320 9.96 27.51 -4.31
N SER A 321 9.25 26.40 -3.96
CA SER A 321 9.68 25.49 -2.90
C SER A 321 9.44 24.02 -3.26
N VAL A 322 10.16 23.13 -2.57
CA VAL A 322 9.87 21.70 -2.54
C VAL A 322 9.71 21.25 -1.11
N SER A 323 8.63 20.52 -0.85
CA SER A 323 8.28 19.99 0.47
C SER A 323 8.12 18.47 0.40
N THR A 324 8.69 17.77 1.37
CA THR A 324 8.48 16.33 1.57
C THR A 324 7.69 16.13 2.86
N PHE A 325 6.61 15.36 2.77
CA PHE A 325 5.79 14.93 3.89
C PHE A 325 6.04 13.44 4.11
N VAL A 326 6.49 13.10 5.30
CA VAL A 326 6.60 11.71 5.75
C VAL A 326 5.39 11.45 6.62
N VAL A 327 4.45 10.68 6.08
CA VAL A 327 3.16 10.36 6.69
C VAL A 327 3.26 8.99 7.32
N THR A 328 3.13 8.91 8.63
CA THR A 328 3.08 7.63 9.37
C THR A 328 1.64 7.17 9.45
N LEU A 329 1.40 5.91 9.09
CA LEU A 329 0.10 5.27 9.10
C LEU A 329 0.05 4.20 10.20
N GLU A 330 -1.07 4.10 10.90
CA GLU A 330 -1.36 2.98 11.78
C GLU A 330 -2.64 2.28 11.33
N ASP A 331 -2.60 0.96 11.32
CA ASP A 331 -3.78 0.17 11.00
C ASP A 331 -4.91 0.46 11.96
N GLN A 332 -6.13 0.68 11.42
CA GLN A 332 -7.31 0.78 12.26
C GLN A 332 -7.57 -0.54 12.95
N PRO A 333 -7.80 -0.55 14.27
CA PRO A 333 -8.41 -1.70 14.91
C PRO A 333 -9.77 -1.97 14.22
N VAL A 334 -10.01 -3.21 13.85
CA VAL A 334 -11.35 -3.62 13.44
C VAL A 334 -12.17 -3.71 14.72
N GLU A 335 -13.14 -2.80 14.89
CA GLU A 335 -14.06 -2.87 16.02
C GLU A 335 -15.14 -3.95 15.76
N PRO A 336 -15.56 -4.68 16.77
CA PRO A 336 -16.67 -5.61 16.64
C PRO A 336 -17.98 -4.84 16.44
N ASP A 337 -19.00 -5.50 15.88
CA ASP A 337 -20.34 -4.95 15.79
C ASP A 337 -21.01 -4.76 17.16
N GLU A 338 -22.24 -4.26 17.17
CA GLU A 338 -23.02 -4.04 18.41
C GLU A 338 -23.27 -5.30 19.23
N ASN A 339 -23.18 -6.50 18.62
CA ASN A 339 -23.32 -7.80 19.27
C ASN A 339 -21.96 -8.34 19.76
N GLY A 340 -20.87 -7.65 19.46
CA GLY A 340 -19.50 -8.05 19.77
C GLY A 340 -18.89 -9.00 18.75
N TYR A 341 -19.44 -9.09 17.53
CA TYR A 341 -18.92 -9.96 16.47
C TYR A 341 -17.93 -9.22 15.57
N TYR A 342 -16.77 -9.81 15.32
CA TYR A 342 -15.87 -9.44 14.24
C TYR A 342 -16.32 -10.05 12.91
N PHE A 343 -16.99 -11.19 12.95
CA PHE A 343 -17.75 -11.78 11.86
C PHE A 343 -18.85 -12.68 12.39
N HIS A 344 -19.96 -12.75 11.65
CA HIS A 344 -21.07 -13.69 11.83
C HIS A 344 -21.48 -14.22 10.46
N ASP A 345 -21.07 -15.43 10.14
CA ASP A 345 -21.24 -16.05 8.83
C ASP A 345 -22.44 -16.99 8.86
N THR A 346 -23.52 -16.59 8.22
CA THR A 346 -24.80 -17.29 8.18
C THR A 346 -24.98 -18.12 6.92
N PHE A 347 -24.07 -17.99 5.93
CA PHE A 347 -24.07 -18.69 4.64
C PHE A 347 -25.35 -18.54 3.78
N GLU A 348 -26.15 -17.50 4.00
CA GLU A 348 -27.41 -17.29 3.30
C GLU A 348 -27.25 -16.88 1.82
N SER A 349 -26.20 -16.09 1.50
CA SER A 349 -25.98 -15.55 0.16
C SER A 349 -24.72 -16.06 -0.53
N ASP A 350 -23.67 -16.34 0.25
CA ASP A 350 -22.35 -16.73 -0.25
C ASP A 350 -21.59 -17.56 0.78
N ASN A 351 -20.34 -17.92 0.48
CA ASN A 351 -19.48 -18.72 1.37
C ASN A 351 -18.82 -17.90 2.48
N CYS A 352 -19.07 -16.60 2.60
CA CYS A 352 -18.53 -15.71 3.64
C CYS A 352 -17.00 -15.83 3.78
N ASP A 353 -16.25 -15.85 2.67
CA ASP A 353 -14.78 -16.04 2.59
C ASP A 353 -14.24 -17.36 3.16
N TRP A 354 -15.10 -18.33 3.42
CA TRP A 354 -14.66 -19.68 3.72
C TRP A 354 -14.19 -20.39 2.46
N GLN A 355 -13.22 -21.27 2.62
CA GLN A 355 -12.67 -22.09 1.53
C GLN A 355 -12.44 -23.54 2.00
N GLY A 356 -12.17 -24.46 1.07
CA GLY A 356 -11.79 -25.82 1.42
C GLY A 356 -10.46 -25.87 2.17
N HIS A 357 -10.42 -26.53 3.32
CA HIS A 357 -9.20 -26.83 4.05
C HIS A 357 -8.60 -28.15 3.54
N GLY A 358 -7.36 -28.10 3.03
CA GLY A 358 -6.75 -29.23 2.34
C GLY A 358 -7.49 -29.58 1.03
N ALA A 359 -7.69 -30.88 0.77
CA ALA A 359 -8.41 -31.35 -0.41
C ALA A 359 -9.90 -31.58 -0.09
N ALA A 360 -10.61 -30.48 0.18
CA ALA A 360 -12.07 -30.48 0.34
C ALA A 360 -12.68 -29.40 -0.53
N ASP A 361 -13.87 -29.62 -1.05
CA ASP A 361 -14.69 -28.64 -1.72
C ASP A 361 -15.78 -28.11 -0.80
N ILE A 362 -16.18 -26.87 -0.99
CA ILE A 362 -17.30 -26.24 -0.29
C ILE A 362 -18.36 -25.74 -1.26
N ALA A 363 -19.62 -25.76 -0.83
CA ALA A 363 -20.75 -25.24 -1.60
C ALA A 363 -21.90 -24.81 -0.68
N LEU A 364 -22.68 -23.83 -1.08
CA LEU A 364 -23.94 -23.54 -0.41
C LEU A 364 -24.96 -24.66 -0.61
N SER A 365 -25.72 -24.98 0.43
CA SER A 365 -26.71 -26.05 0.39
C SER A 365 -27.93 -25.74 1.26
N GLY A 366 -29.11 -25.72 0.65
CA GLY A 366 -30.39 -25.63 1.34
C GLY A 366 -30.91 -26.97 1.92
N ARG A 367 -30.06 -28.01 2.00
CA ARG A 367 -30.53 -29.34 2.42
C ARG A 367 -30.87 -29.43 3.90
N ILE A 368 -30.00 -28.88 4.76
CA ILE A 368 -30.15 -28.95 6.22
C ILE A 368 -29.57 -27.69 6.88
N PRO A 369 -30.10 -26.49 6.62
CA PRO A 369 -29.64 -25.30 7.34
C PRO A 369 -29.96 -25.43 8.84
N TYR A 370 -29.12 -24.85 9.70
CA TYR A 370 -29.41 -24.70 11.12
C TYR A 370 -30.35 -23.52 11.33
N GLN A 371 -30.01 -22.38 10.73
CA GLN A 371 -30.89 -21.22 10.64
C GLN A 371 -31.02 -20.81 9.15
N GLY A 372 -32.00 -19.96 8.86
CA GLY A 372 -32.19 -19.46 7.52
C GLY A 372 -32.56 -20.50 6.47
N THR A 373 -31.96 -20.39 5.29
CA THR A 373 -32.28 -21.20 4.11
C THR A 373 -31.09 -22.00 3.57
N ASN A 374 -29.88 -21.65 3.92
CA ASN A 374 -28.66 -22.30 3.45
C ASN A 374 -27.67 -22.58 4.60
N ALA A 375 -26.83 -23.57 4.39
CA ALA A 375 -25.66 -23.90 5.19
C ALA A 375 -24.47 -24.15 4.25
N LEU A 376 -23.25 -24.13 4.74
CA LEU A 376 -22.06 -24.47 3.96
C LEU A 376 -21.81 -25.98 3.99
N LEU A 377 -21.98 -26.64 2.85
CA LEU A 377 -21.64 -28.04 2.64
C LEU A 377 -20.14 -28.20 2.42
N VAL A 378 -19.51 -29.11 3.16
CA VAL A 378 -18.13 -29.56 2.97
C VAL A 378 -18.15 -30.98 2.42
N GLN A 379 -17.52 -31.17 1.24
CA GLN A 379 -17.58 -32.41 0.47
C GLN A 379 -16.25 -32.73 -0.21
N ASN A 380 -16.19 -33.91 -0.86
CA ASN A 380 -15.01 -34.37 -1.61
C ASN A 380 -13.72 -34.38 -0.77
N ARG A 381 -13.84 -34.72 0.50
CA ARG A 381 -12.75 -34.77 1.46
C ARG A 381 -11.83 -35.95 1.18
N ALA A 382 -10.56 -35.71 0.86
CA ALA A 382 -9.59 -36.80 0.62
C ALA A 382 -9.00 -37.40 1.90
N SER A 383 -9.10 -36.70 3.02
CA SER A 383 -8.58 -37.10 4.34
C SER A 383 -9.48 -36.57 5.46
N ALA A 384 -9.47 -37.21 6.61
CA ALA A 384 -10.31 -36.85 7.76
C ALA A 384 -10.07 -35.42 8.28
N TRP A 385 -8.83 -34.90 8.14
CA TRP A 385 -8.48 -33.54 8.53
C TRP A 385 -8.87 -32.47 7.50
N ASN A 386 -9.31 -32.87 6.29
CA ASN A 386 -9.83 -31.92 5.32
C ASN A 386 -11.20 -31.38 5.78
N GLY A 387 -11.46 -30.10 5.52
CA GLY A 387 -12.66 -29.45 6.03
C GLY A 387 -12.94 -28.12 5.38
N ALA A 388 -13.46 -27.17 6.13
CA ALA A 388 -13.64 -25.79 5.73
C ALA A 388 -12.78 -24.86 6.59
N GLU A 389 -12.10 -23.89 6.00
CA GLU A 389 -11.27 -22.90 6.71
C GLU A 389 -11.69 -21.47 6.40
N LYS A 390 -11.43 -20.57 7.36
CA LYS A 390 -11.54 -19.12 7.20
C LYS A 390 -10.28 -18.47 7.75
N THR A 391 -9.70 -17.57 6.95
CA THR A 391 -8.59 -16.71 7.38
C THR A 391 -9.12 -15.63 8.31
N LEU A 392 -8.49 -15.46 9.47
CA LEU A 392 -8.84 -14.43 10.42
C LEU A 392 -8.13 -13.13 10.06
N PRO A 393 -8.85 -12.00 9.86
CA PRO A 393 -8.23 -10.71 9.61
C PRO A 393 -7.27 -10.32 10.74
N ALA A 394 -5.99 -10.08 10.42
CA ALA A 394 -4.95 -9.78 11.40
C ALA A 394 -5.24 -8.50 12.23
N LYS A 395 -5.97 -7.55 11.64
CA LYS A 395 -6.40 -6.31 12.32
C LYS A 395 -7.42 -6.58 13.44
N ALA A 396 -8.29 -7.60 13.28
CA ALA A 396 -9.30 -7.99 14.26
C ALA A 396 -8.76 -9.00 15.30
N PHE A 397 -7.95 -9.97 14.84
CA PHE A 397 -7.51 -11.10 15.64
C PHE A 397 -6.00 -11.05 15.92
N GLN A 398 -5.64 -10.52 17.08
CA GLN A 398 -4.25 -10.27 17.47
C GLN A 398 -3.66 -11.39 18.34
N ALA A 399 -2.40 -11.72 18.12
CA ALA A 399 -1.65 -12.67 18.93
C ALA A 399 -1.70 -12.33 20.43
N GLY A 400 -1.86 -13.36 21.27
CA GLY A 400 -1.90 -13.21 22.73
C GLY A 400 -3.21 -12.66 23.30
N LYS A 401 -4.18 -12.27 22.48
CA LYS A 401 -5.52 -11.83 22.90
C LYS A 401 -6.49 -13.00 22.97
N GLU A 402 -7.58 -12.83 23.73
CA GLU A 402 -8.62 -13.85 23.88
C GLU A 402 -9.89 -13.43 23.11
N TYR A 403 -10.45 -14.41 22.40
CA TYR A 403 -11.64 -14.25 21.56
C TYR A 403 -12.64 -15.36 21.81
N SER A 404 -13.88 -15.14 21.42
CA SER A 404 -14.93 -16.15 21.36
C SER A 404 -15.07 -16.67 19.93
N PHE A 405 -15.09 -17.99 19.76
CA PHE A 405 -15.34 -18.65 18.48
C PHE A 405 -16.44 -19.68 18.61
N SER A 406 -17.30 -19.76 17.60
CA SER A 406 -18.33 -20.80 17.51
C SER A 406 -18.62 -21.15 16.05
N VAL A 407 -19.08 -22.39 15.86
CA VAL A 407 -19.67 -22.86 14.61
C VAL A 407 -20.66 -23.99 14.90
N CYS A 408 -21.79 -24.01 14.23
CA CYS A 408 -22.75 -25.12 14.27
C CYS A 408 -22.41 -26.13 13.18
N LEU A 409 -22.38 -27.41 13.50
CA LEU A 409 -22.02 -28.52 12.58
C LEU A 409 -23.07 -29.61 12.57
N ASN A 410 -23.40 -30.18 11.42
CA ASN A 410 -24.23 -31.36 11.25
C ASN A 410 -23.67 -32.26 10.14
N TYR A 411 -24.03 -33.57 10.17
CA TYR A 411 -23.70 -34.52 9.11
C TYR A 411 -24.84 -35.52 8.92
N MET A 412 -24.95 -36.09 7.71
CA MET A 412 -26.09 -36.94 7.32
C MET A 412 -25.74 -38.39 7.04
N ASP A 413 -24.46 -38.70 6.86
CA ASP A 413 -24.00 -40.00 6.39
C ASP A 413 -22.98 -40.61 7.39
N GLY A 414 -22.79 -41.95 7.33
CA GLY A 414 -21.81 -42.64 8.14
C GLY A 414 -22.31 -43.04 9.53
N GLU A 415 -21.43 -43.07 10.51
CA GLU A 415 -21.68 -43.54 11.87
C GLU A 415 -22.70 -42.68 12.62
N SER A 416 -23.34 -43.29 13.67
CA SER A 416 -24.37 -42.60 14.47
C SER A 416 -23.83 -41.43 15.30
N THR A 417 -22.53 -41.46 15.61
CA THR A 417 -21.81 -40.42 16.34
C THR A 417 -20.43 -40.23 15.75
N LYS A 418 -20.00 -38.96 15.59
CA LYS A 418 -18.67 -38.58 15.10
C LYS A 418 -18.03 -37.53 16.00
N ASN A 419 -16.72 -37.59 16.14
CA ASN A 419 -15.97 -36.51 16.77
C ASN A 419 -15.78 -35.37 15.77
N THR A 420 -16.07 -34.18 16.21
CA THR A 420 -15.98 -32.96 15.39
C THR A 420 -15.12 -31.90 16.08
N ALA A 421 -14.50 -31.06 15.32
CA ALA A 421 -13.54 -30.09 15.84
C ALA A 421 -13.55 -28.77 15.11
N LEU A 422 -13.42 -27.70 15.88
CA LEU A 422 -13.01 -26.37 15.43
C LEU A 422 -11.56 -26.18 15.90
N SER A 423 -10.67 -25.91 14.97
CA SER A 423 -9.23 -25.83 15.20
C SER A 423 -8.66 -24.54 14.64
N LEU A 424 -7.49 -24.13 15.15
CA LEU A 424 -6.69 -23.01 14.67
C LEU A 424 -5.45 -23.54 13.95
N GLN A 425 -5.15 -23.03 12.79
CA GLN A 425 -3.84 -23.08 12.14
C GLN A 425 -3.19 -21.70 12.21
N TYR A 426 -1.87 -21.65 12.47
CA TYR A 426 -1.13 -20.40 12.53
C TYR A 426 0.36 -20.61 12.23
N THR A 427 1.07 -19.54 11.90
CA THR A 427 2.53 -19.51 11.77
C THR A 427 3.12 -19.03 13.10
N ASP A 428 4.05 -19.77 13.69
CA ASP A 428 4.71 -19.36 14.94
C ASP A 428 5.86 -18.35 14.70
N ALA A 429 6.48 -17.88 15.76
CA ALA A 429 7.58 -16.93 15.72
C ALA A 429 8.85 -17.47 14.97
N ALA A 430 8.97 -18.79 14.82
CA ALA A 430 10.03 -19.43 14.05
C ALA A 430 9.69 -19.58 12.56
N GLY A 431 8.47 -19.20 12.16
CA GLY A 431 7.97 -19.35 10.78
C GLY A 431 7.41 -20.75 10.49
N GLU A 432 7.18 -21.58 11.50
CA GLU A 432 6.63 -22.93 11.34
C GLU A 432 5.11 -22.94 11.49
N THR A 433 4.42 -23.74 10.65
CA THR A 433 2.97 -23.97 10.79
C THR A 433 2.66 -24.80 12.02
N LYS A 434 1.76 -24.31 12.85
CA LYS A 434 1.28 -24.95 14.08
C LYS A 434 -0.25 -25.05 14.10
N TYR A 435 -0.76 -25.93 14.95
CA TYR A 435 -2.18 -26.18 15.11
C TYR A 435 -2.56 -26.17 16.58
N ALA A 436 -3.77 -25.66 16.88
CA ALA A 436 -4.33 -25.65 18.23
C ALA A 436 -5.83 -25.97 18.18
N ARG A 437 -6.34 -26.72 19.16
CA ARG A 437 -7.76 -27.02 19.26
C ARG A 437 -8.49 -25.86 19.93
N ILE A 438 -9.50 -25.29 19.26
CA ILE A 438 -10.39 -24.27 19.81
C ILE A 438 -11.52 -24.94 20.59
N ALA A 439 -12.24 -25.86 19.95
CA ALA A 439 -13.36 -26.60 20.53
C ALA A 439 -13.50 -28.00 19.91
N SER A 440 -14.11 -28.92 20.60
CA SER A 440 -14.49 -30.24 20.08
C SER A 440 -15.77 -30.74 20.73
N ALA A 441 -16.55 -31.51 19.99
CA ALA A 441 -17.77 -32.15 20.47
C ALA A 441 -18.01 -33.47 19.74
N SER A 442 -18.80 -34.36 20.38
CA SER A 442 -19.34 -35.55 19.72
C SER A 442 -20.69 -35.17 19.09
N ALA A 443 -20.76 -35.19 17.78
CA ALA A 443 -21.98 -34.90 17.03
C ALA A 443 -22.78 -36.18 16.81
N ALA A 444 -24.09 -36.13 16.99
CA ALA A 444 -25.00 -37.19 16.60
C ALA A 444 -25.47 -36.97 15.15
N LYS A 445 -25.58 -38.07 14.39
CA LYS A 445 -26.07 -38.03 13.01
C LYS A 445 -27.40 -37.28 12.91
N GLU A 446 -27.54 -36.43 11.88
CA GLU A 446 -28.74 -35.64 11.58
C GLU A 446 -29.09 -34.57 12.64
N ASN A 447 -28.18 -34.32 13.61
CA ASN A 447 -28.38 -33.32 14.64
C ASN A 447 -27.25 -32.28 14.59
N TYR A 448 -27.59 -31.04 14.71
CA TYR A 448 -26.60 -29.99 14.88
C TYR A 448 -25.94 -30.03 16.24
N VAL A 449 -24.64 -29.82 16.29
CA VAL A 449 -23.86 -29.60 17.50
C VAL A 449 -23.13 -28.29 17.39
N GLN A 450 -22.97 -27.58 18.47
CA GLN A 450 -22.16 -26.37 18.53
C GLN A 450 -20.75 -26.66 18.98
N LEU A 451 -19.78 -26.21 18.21
CA LEU A 451 -18.36 -26.16 18.58
C LEU A 451 -18.08 -24.74 19.05
N ALA A 452 -17.95 -24.48 20.34
CA ALA A 452 -17.81 -23.14 20.90
C ALA A 452 -16.71 -23.08 21.97
N ASN A 453 -15.97 -21.97 21.96
CA ASN A 453 -15.05 -21.59 23.02
C ASN A 453 -15.15 -20.07 23.24
N PRO A 454 -15.76 -19.59 24.33
CA PRO A 454 -15.99 -18.17 24.57
C PRO A 454 -14.73 -17.41 25.03
N SER A 455 -13.59 -18.07 25.23
CA SER A 455 -12.36 -17.47 25.75
C SER A 455 -11.12 -18.22 25.26
N PHE A 456 -10.96 -18.30 23.93
CA PHE A 456 -9.79 -18.90 23.31
C PHE A 456 -8.68 -17.87 23.15
N LYS A 457 -7.50 -18.12 23.73
CA LYS A 457 -6.33 -17.24 23.60
C LYS A 457 -5.56 -17.61 22.33
N LEU A 458 -5.43 -16.64 21.39
CA LEU A 458 -4.56 -16.80 20.24
C LEU A 458 -3.09 -16.89 20.70
N PRO A 459 -2.27 -17.78 20.09
CA PRO A 459 -0.87 -17.97 20.47
C PRO A 459 -0.06 -16.69 20.43
N GLU A 460 0.75 -16.44 21.48
CA GLU A 460 1.67 -15.30 21.52
C GLU A 460 2.75 -15.43 20.41
N GLY A 461 3.01 -14.34 19.70
CA GLY A 461 3.95 -14.33 18.56
C GLY A 461 3.48 -15.10 17.32
N GLY A 462 2.24 -15.59 17.33
CA GLY A 462 1.62 -16.22 16.17
C GLY A 462 1.16 -15.18 15.13
N LYS A 463 1.09 -15.60 13.87
CA LYS A 463 0.53 -14.83 12.76
C LYS A 463 -0.18 -15.76 11.76
N ASP A 464 -0.81 -15.16 10.74
CA ASP A 464 -1.52 -15.89 9.67
C ASP A 464 -2.56 -16.87 10.23
N PHE A 465 -3.36 -16.40 11.18
CA PHE A 465 -4.36 -17.20 11.85
C PHE A 465 -5.48 -17.63 10.91
N LYS A 466 -5.80 -18.94 10.95
CA LYS A 466 -6.96 -19.52 10.25
C LYS A 466 -7.71 -20.42 11.19
N ILE A 467 -9.01 -20.31 11.26
CA ILE A 467 -9.85 -21.31 11.86
C ILE A 467 -10.28 -22.34 10.82
N TYR A 468 -10.42 -23.60 11.23
CA TYR A 468 -10.95 -24.63 10.35
C TYR A 468 -11.80 -25.64 11.12
N VAL A 469 -12.78 -26.21 10.41
CA VAL A 469 -13.71 -27.20 10.93
C VAL A 469 -13.45 -28.54 10.27
N GLU A 470 -13.39 -29.60 11.06
CA GLU A 470 -13.13 -30.96 10.60
C GLU A 470 -14.03 -31.99 11.32
N VAL A 471 -14.29 -33.11 10.66
CA VAL A 471 -14.90 -34.31 11.24
C VAL A 471 -13.84 -35.39 11.27
N GLU A 472 -13.51 -35.86 12.48
CA GLU A 472 -12.42 -36.81 12.70
C GLU A 472 -12.83 -38.25 12.35
N GLY A 473 -11.91 -39.02 11.80
CA GLY A 473 -12.04 -40.45 11.62
C GLY A 473 -12.56 -40.92 10.25
N ASP A 474 -13.22 -40.07 9.49
CA ASP A 474 -13.73 -40.39 8.13
C ASP A 474 -13.68 -39.20 7.15
N THR A 475 -14.17 -39.42 5.95
CA THR A 475 -14.22 -38.40 4.85
C THR A 475 -15.65 -38.08 4.43
N ASP A 476 -16.66 -38.42 5.21
CA ASP A 476 -18.04 -38.13 4.89
C ASP A 476 -18.30 -36.62 4.85
N ASN A 477 -19.33 -36.25 4.08
CA ASN A 477 -19.75 -34.85 3.98
C ASN A 477 -20.32 -34.34 5.29
N PHE A 478 -20.11 -33.06 5.57
CA PHE A 478 -20.74 -32.38 6.70
C PHE A 478 -21.16 -30.95 6.31
N TYR A 479 -21.94 -30.32 7.16
CA TYR A 479 -22.48 -28.98 6.96
C TYR A 479 -22.08 -28.11 8.15
N ILE A 480 -21.72 -26.87 7.90
CA ILE A 480 -21.52 -25.87 8.93
C ILE A 480 -22.45 -24.68 8.70
N ASP A 481 -22.82 -24.05 9.81
CA ASP A 481 -23.73 -22.91 9.81
C ASP A 481 -23.43 -22.03 11.04
N GLU A 482 -23.90 -20.77 11.01
CA GLU A 482 -23.78 -19.83 12.14
C GLU A 482 -22.36 -19.78 12.73
N ALA A 483 -21.37 -19.49 11.88
CA ALA A 483 -19.98 -19.37 12.30
C ALA A 483 -19.67 -17.96 12.81
N ILE A 484 -19.06 -17.84 13.99
CA ILE A 484 -18.83 -16.55 14.66
C ILE A 484 -17.39 -16.45 15.14
N GLY A 485 -16.81 -15.25 14.97
CA GLY A 485 -15.60 -14.80 15.66
C GLY A 485 -15.91 -13.49 16.38
N ALA A 486 -15.73 -13.46 17.70
CA ALA A 486 -16.27 -12.38 18.53
C ALA A 486 -15.33 -11.96 19.66
N VAL A 487 -15.67 -10.88 20.36
CA VAL A 487 -14.98 -10.49 21.60
C VAL A 487 -15.12 -11.58 22.65
N LYS A 488 -14.10 -11.70 23.51
CA LYS A 488 -14.10 -12.65 24.62
C LYS A 488 -15.40 -12.58 25.43
N GLY A 489 -16.02 -13.77 25.67
CA GLY A 489 -17.21 -13.90 26.50
C GLY A 489 -18.52 -13.61 25.78
N THR A 490 -18.51 -13.34 24.50
CA THR A 490 -19.73 -13.25 23.71
C THR A 490 -20.49 -14.56 23.78
N VAL A 491 -21.75 -14.51 24.23
CA VAL A 491 -22.63 -15.68 24.29
C VAL A 491 -23.19 -15.95 22.91
N ILE A 492 -22.95 -17.17 22.43
CA ILE A 492 -23.34 -17.58 21.09
C ILE A 492 -24.53 -18.52 21.23
N ASP A 493 -25.66 -18.14 20.67
CA ASP A 493 -26.83 -19.02 20.61
C ASP A 493 -26.59 -20.15 19.62
N GLY A 494 -26.63 -21.38 20.12
CA GLY A 494 -26.40 -22.59 19.33
C GLY A 494 -27.32 -23.72 19.77
N PRO A 495 -27.35 -24.83 19.03
CA PRO A 495 -28.12 -26.00 19.39
C PRO A 495 -27.71 -26.49 20.79
N PRO A 496 -28.67 -26.99 21.60
CA PRO A 496 -28.39 -27.47 22.94
C PRO A 496 -27.35 -28.60 22.90
N VAL A 497 -26.32 -28.47 23.73
CA VAL A 497 -25.32 -29.55 23.92
C VAL A 497 -26.02 -30.76 24.51
N VAL A 498 -26.21 -31.82 23.74
CA VAL A 498 -26.70 -33.11 24.26
C VAL A 498 -25.54 -33.76 25.02
N THR A 499 -25.46 -33.47 26.29
CA THR A 499 -24.52 -34.16 27.18
C THR A 499 -25.02 -35.59 27.37
N THR A 500 -24.49 -36.55 26.65
CA THR A 500 -24.74 -37.98 26.93
C THR A 500 -24.01 -38.32 28.23
N THR A 501 -24.72 -38.18 29.36
CA THR A 501 -24.23 -38.65 30.65
C THR A 501 -24.26 -40.18 30.62
N THR A 502 -23.14 -40.81 30.35
CA THR A 502 -22.99 -42.27 30.56
C THR A 502 -23.03 -42.52 32.07
N THR A 503 -24.22 -42.87 32.58
CA THR A 503 -24.41 -43.24 33.98
C THR A 503 -23.78 -44.62 34.18
N THR A 504 -22.54 -44.65 34.60
CA THR A 504 -21.93 -45.89 35.14
C THR A 504 -22.52 -46.11 36.51
N THR A 505 -23.51 -47.01 36.58
CA THR A 505 -24.14 -47.42 37.84
C THR A 505 -23.12 -48.22 38.65
N THR A 506 -22.39 -47.60 39.54
CA THR A 506 -21.62 -48.26 40.57
C THR A 506 -22.51 -48.34 41.84
N THR A 507 -23.06 -49.54 42.10
CA THR A 507 -23.84 -49.82 43.29
C THR A 507 -22.92 -49.83 44.49
N THR A 508 -22.92 -48.77 45.30
CA THR A 508 -22.30 -48.77 46.61
C THR A 508 -23.37 -48.43 47.63
N THR A 509 -23.73 -49.47 48.40
CA THR A 509 -24.65 -49.40 49.54
C THR A 509 -24.00 -48.67 50.71
N THR A 510 -24.52 -47.48 51.10
CA THR A 510 -24.17 -46.85 52.37
C THR A 510 -25.38 -46.16 52.99
N LYS A 511 -25.60 -46.44 54.19
CA LYS A 511 -26.61 -46.20 55.23
C LYS A 511 -26.96 -44.68 55.36
N ALA A 512 -28.26 -44.43 55.43
CA ALA A 512 -28.87 -43.13 55.72
C ALA A 512 -28.49 -42.57 57.10
N THR A 513 -28.17 -41.32 57.20
CA THR A 513 -28.26 -40.49 58.39
C THR A 513 -28.97 -39.18 58.05
N THR A 514 -30.14 -39.04 58.66
CA THR A 514 -31.01 -37.87 58.50
C THR A 514 -30.47 -36.72 59.35
N THR A 515 -30.24 -35.56 58.78
CA THR A 515 -30.11 -34.32 59.54
C THR A 515 -30.91 -33.24 58.85
N THR A 516 -31.96 -32.80 59.52
CA THR A 516 -32.89 -31.74 59.13
C THR A 516 -32.24 -30.37 59.42
N THR A 517 -32.08 -29.51 58.44
CA THR A 517 -31.78 -28.09 58.69
C THR A 517 -32.75 -27.21 57.93
N LYS A 518 -33.39 -26.35 58.69
CA LYS A 518 -34.49 -25.47 58.37
C LYS A 518 -34.02 -24.26 57.54
N ALA A 519 -34.67 -24.01 56.42
CA ALA A 519 -34.44 -22.81 55.61
C ALA A 519 -35.08 -21.57 56.26
N THR A 520 -34.31 -20.50 56.39
CA THR A 520 -34.82 -19.18 56.79
C THR A 520 -34.73 -18.28 55.56
N VAL A 521 -35.90 -17.79 55.13
CA VAL A 521 -36.05 -16.76 54.06
C VAL A 521 -35.93 -15.40 54.72
N THR A 522 -34.97 -14.58 54.24
CA THR A 522 -34.89 -13.16 54.61
C THR A 522 -35.18 -12.31 53.39
N THR A 523 -36.32 -11.66 53.41
CA THR A 523 -36.71 -10.62 52.44
C THR A 523 -36.14 -9.29 52.91
N THR A 524 -35.35 -8.61 52.04
CA THR A 524 -34.91 -7.23 52.29
C THR A 524 -35.65 -6.28 51.34
N LYS A 525 -36.35 -5.34 51.93
CA LYS A 525 -37.22 -4.31 51.31
C LYS A 525 -36.35 -3.13 50.84
N ALA A 526 -36.52 -2.71 49.61
CA ALA A 526 -35.89 -1.51 49.07
C ALA A 526 -36.55 -0.22 49.67
N THR A 527 -35.71 0.69 50.10
CA THR A 527 -36.14 2.02 50.57
C THR A 527 -35.75 3.05 49.54
N THR A 528 -36.75 3.71 49.00
CA THR A 528 -36.66 4.91 48.12
C THR A 528 -36.37 6.12 48.98
N THR A 529 -35.37 6.91 48.64
CA THR A 529 -35.15 8.25 49.18
C THR A 529 -35.32 9.29 48.07
N THR A 530 -36.38 10.03 48.16
CA THR A 530 -36.65 11.26 47.39
C THR A 530 -35.88 12.42 48.03
N SER A 531 -35.24 13.26 47.23
CA SER A 531 -34.85 14.61 47.61
C SER A 531 -35.38 15.59 46.56
N ALA A 532 -36.10 16.56 47.08
CA ALA A 532 -36.83 17.57 46.32
C ALA A 532 -36.04 18.87 46.15
N SER A 533 -36.35 19.53 45.06
CA SER A 533 -36.55 20.96 44.83
C SER A 533 -35.37 21.90 44.64
N ALA A 534 -35.33 22.50 43.45
CA ALA A 534 -35.41 23.95 43.36
C ALA A 534 -36.05 24.37 42.01
N THR A 535 -37.15 25.05 42.10
CA THR A 535 -37.94 25.62 41.03
C THR A 535 -37.29 26.91 40.52
N THR A 536 -37.05 27.02 39.23
CA THR A 536 -36.94 28.32 38.58
C THR A 536 -37.79 28.29 37.30
N ALA A 537 -38.74 29.19 37.24
CA ALA A 537 -39.65 29.32 36.13
C ALA A 537 -38.93 29.77 34.86
N ALA A 538 -39.11 29.03 33.78
CA ALA A 538 -38.74 29.46 32.44
C ALA A 538 -39.99 29.44 31.56
N THR A 539 -40.21 30.54 30.91
CA THR A 539 -41.29 30.90 29.99
C THR A 539 -41.40 29.87 28.88
N THR A 540 -42.58 29.30 28.73
CA THR A 540 -42.91 28.36 27.66
C THR A 540 -43.02 29.13 26.35
N THR A 541 -42.02 28.98 25.49
CA THR A 541 -42.16 29.27 24.05
C THR A 541 -42.56 27.97 23.38
N VAL A 542 -43.73 27.93 22.83
CA VAL A 542 -44.20 26.78 22.02
C VAL A 542 -43.36 26.73 20.75
N ILE A 543 -42.45 25.79 20.68
CA ILE A 543 -41.76 25.44 19.44
C ILE A 543 -42.64 24.37 18.77
N THR A 544 -43.29 24.74 17.69
CA THR A 544 -43.89 23.77 16.78
C THR A 544 -42.76 23.01 16.13
N GLU A 545 -42.63 21.72 16.45
CA GLU A 545 -41.73 20.80 15.75
C GLU A 545 -42.09 20.74 14.26
N LYS A 546 -41.18 21.23 13.41
CA LYS A 546 -41.17 20.94 11.97
C LYS A 546 -40.51 19.57 11.80
N PRO A 547 -41.08 18.65 11.02
CA PRO A 547 -40.44 17.36 10.78
C PRO A 547 -39.06 17.54 10.09
N PRO A 548 -38.06 16.75 10.43
CA PRO A 548 -36.76 16.83 9.80
C PRO A 548 -36.87 16.40 8.34
N VAL A 549 -36.61 17.31 7.44
CA VAL A 549 -36.47 17.00 6.02
C VAL A 549 -35.11 17.50 5.60
N ASN A 550 -34.14 16.57 5.46
CA ASN A 550 -32.88 16.83 4.79
C ASN A 550 -33.17 17.01 3.29
N THR A 551 -33.56 18.22 2.92
CA THR A 551 -34.05 18.51 1.56
C THR A 551 -32.98 19.06 0.62
N GLY A 552 -31.88 19.57 1.16
CA GLY A 552 -30.89 20.32 0.38
C GLY A 552 -31.27 21.78 0.12
N ASP A 553 -32.41 22.24 0.61
CA ASP A 553 -32.91 23.62 0.47
C ASP A 553 -32.32 24.52 1.58
N VAL A 554 -31.04 24.90 1.38
CA VAL A 554 -30.29 25.68 2.38
C VAL A 554 -30.65 27.17 2.40
N ASN A 555 -31.32 27.66 1.37
CA ASN A 555 -31.82 29.04 1.30
C ASN A 555 -33.29 29.18 1.77
N ALA A 556 -33.97 28.06 2.02
CA ALA A 556 -35.36 27.95 2.47
C ALA A 556 -36.37 28.62 1.50
N ASP A 557 -36.12 28.55 0.19
CA ASP A 557 -37.04 29.06 -0.83
C ASP A 557 -38.08 28.02 -1.31
N GLY A 558 -38.03 26.81 -0.78
CA GLY A 558 -38.91 25.69 -1.10
C GLY A 558 -38.49 24.90 -2.33
N LYS A 559 -37.29 25.13 -2.88
CA LYS A 559 -36.75 24.41 -4.02
C LYS A 559 -35.32 23.99 -3.76
N VAL A 560 -34.95 22.81 -4.23
CA VAL A 560 -33.54 22.35 -4.24
C VAL A 560 -33.00 22.51 -5.65
N ASN A 561 -32.08 23.46 -5.84
CA ASN A 561 -31.55 23.81 -7.15
C ASN A 561 -30.10 24.37 -7.07
N LEU A 562 -29.58 24.89 -8.18
CA LEU A 562 -28.21 25.41 -8.23
C LEU A 562 -27.95 26.58 -7.24
N ALA A 563 -28.96 27.33 -6.85
CA ALA A 563 -28.80 28.43 -5.88
C ALA A 563 -28.37 27.90 -4.50
N ASP A 564 -28.90 26.75 -4.08
CA ASP A 564 -28.55 26.10 -2.82
C ASP A 564 -27.10 25.57 -2.86
N VAL A 565 -26.72 24.97 -3.97
CA VAL A 565 -25.33 24.51 -4.20
C VAL A 565 -24.35 25.67 -4.08
N VAL A 566 -24.65 26.80 -4.75
CA VAL A 566 -23.81 28.00 -4.71
C VAL A 566 -23.79 28.63 -3.31
N LEU A 567 -24.92 28.65 -2.62
CA LEU A 567 -25.00 29.20 -1.26
C LEU A 567 -24.22 28.36 -0.26
N LEU A 568 -24.37 27.02 -0.28
CA LEU A 568 -23.64 26.12 0.59
C LEU A 568 -22.14 26.20 0.29
N GLN A 569 -21.75 26.22 -0.99
CA GLN A 569 -20.34 26.37 -1.38
C GLN A 569 -19.72 27.67 -0.85
N LYS A 570 -20.42 28.80 -0.97
CA LYS A 570 -19.94 30.08 -0.44
C LYS A 570 -19.79 30.05 1.08
N TRP A 571 -20.73 29.41 1.77
CA TRP A 571 -20.68 29.27 3.22
C TRP A 571 -19.48 28.42 3.65
N LEU A 572 -19.25 27.29 3.01
CA LEU A 572 -18.09 26.40 3.27
C LEU A 572 -16.74 27.08 2.97
N LEU A 573 -16.71 27.98 1.99
CA LEU A 573 -15.53 28.77 1.65
C LEU A 573 -15.31 29.99 2.55
N GLY A 574 -16.19 30.21 3.55
CA GLY A 574 -16.07 31.34 4.46
C GLY A 574 -16.26 32.70 3.81
N VAL A 575 -17.02 32.78 2.69
CA VAL A 575 -17.28 34.06 2.03
C VAL A 575 -18.03 35.00 3.01
N PRO A 576 -17.50 36.22 3.25
CA PRO A 576 -18.10 37.14 4.23
C PRO A 576 -19.59 37.37 4.00
N GLU A 577 -20.35 37.49 5.10
CA GLU A 577 -21.80 37.73 5.14
C GLU A 577 -22.67 36.62 4.55
N THR A 578 -22.10 35.47 4.13
CA THR A 578 -22.90 34.33 3.68
C THR A 578 -23.63 33.68 4.87
N LYS A 579 -24.95 33.52 4.79
CA LYS A 579 -25.75 32.85 5.81
C LYS A 579 -26.64 31.81 5.15
N LEU A 580 -26.72 30.63 5.77
CA LEU A 580 -27.73 29.64 5.41
C LEU A 580 -29.02 29.94 6.17
N ALA A 581 -30.16 29.83 5.50
CA ALA A 581 -31.47 30.00 6.13
C ALA A 581 -31.83 28.73 6.92
N ASP A 582 -31.47 27.56 6.41
CA ASP A 582 -31.62 26.28 7.08
C ASP A 582 -30.35 25.45 6.88
N TRP A 583 -29.46 25.43 7.87
CA TRP A 583 -28.22 24.67 7.79
C TRP A 583 -28.47 23.14 7.91
N GLN A 584 -29.53 22.75 8.65
CA GLN A 584 -29.88 21.34 8.82
C GLN A 584 -30.40 20.72 7.51
N ALA A 585 -31.04 21.51 6.65
CA ALA A 585 -31.41 21.08 5.32
C ALA A 585 -30.18 20.83 4.42
N GLY A 586 -29.02 21.38 4.77
CA GLY A 586 -27.76 21.19 4.09
C GLY A 586 -26.97 19.95 4.53
N ASP A 587 -27.25 19.40 5.72
CA ASP A 587 -26.62 18.20 6.28
C ASP A 587 -27.23 16.94 5.62
N LEU A 588 -26.83 16.70 4.38
CA LEU A 588 -27.33 15.58 3.56
C LEU A 588 -26.65 14.26 3.92
N TYR A 589 -25.47 14.32 4.50
CA TYR A 589 -24.75 13.14 4.98
C TYR A 589 -25.19 12.74 6.41
N THR A 590 -25.97 13.57 7.08
CA THR A 590 -26.58 13.35 8.41
C THR A 590 -25.59 13.08 9.54
N ASP A 591 -24.39 13.68 9.46
CA ASP A 591 -23.35 13.57 10.50
C ASP A 591 -23.35 14.73 11.51
N GLY A 592 -24.26 15.72 11.32
CA GLY A 592 -24.38 16.89 12.17
C GLY A 592 -23.36 18.00 11.87
N VAL A 593 -22.58 17.88 10.82
CA VAL A 593 -21.54 18.84 10.42
C VAL A 593 -21.64 19.16 8.93
N LEU A 594 -21.85 20.42 8.58
CA LEU A 594 -21.80 20.84 7.17
C LEU A 594 -20.37 20.88 6.65
N ASN A 595 -20.11 20.08 5.59
CA ASN A 595 -18.79 19.94 5.00
C ASN A 595 -18.85 19.66 3.47
N GLY A 596 -17.71 19.29 2.87
CA GLY A 596 -17.61 19.03 1.44
C GLY A 596 -18.43 17.82 0.96
N PHE A 597 -18.74 16.84 1.83
CA PHE A 597 -19.57 15.69 1.48
C PHE A 597 -21.01 16.10 1.23
N ASP A 598 -21.56 17.00 2.07
CA ASP A 598 -22.89 17.54 1.87
C ASP A 598 -23.02 18.32 0.58
N LEU A 599 -21.98 19.11 0.26
CA LEU A 599 -21.94 19.84 -1.00
C LEU A 599 -21.89 18.88 -2.21
N CYS A 600 -21.17 17.76 -2.11
CA CYS A 600 -21.14 16.74 -3.15
C CYS A 600 -22.49 16.06 -3.32
N LEU A 601 -23.16 15.69 -2.21
CA LEU A 601 -24.49 15.09 -2.23
C LEU A 601 -25.53 16.09 -2.78
N LEU A 602 -25.47 17.36 -2.38
CA LEU A 602 -26.34 18.39 -2.91
C LEU A 602 -26.17 18.61 -4.42
N ARG A 603 -24.92 18.66 -4.90
CA ARG A 603 -24.63 18.71 -6.33
C ARG A 603 -25.21 17.51 -7.07
N HIS A 604 -25.01 16.31 -6.53
CA HIS A 604 -25.56 15.10 -7.13
C HIS A 604 -27.09 15.13 -7.20
N THR A 605 -27.75 15.56 -6.13
CA THR A 605 -29.22 15.71 -6.06
C THR A 605 -29.74 16.69 -7.13
N VAL A 606 -29.10 17.85 -7.25
CA VAL A 606 -29.51 18.89 -8.23
C VAL A 606 -29.27 18.43 -9.67
N THR A 607 -28.13 17.79 -9.96
CA THR A 607 -27.84 17.30 -11.32
C THR A 607 -28.71 16.11 -11.71
N SER A 608 -29.04 15.22 -10.77
CA SER A 608 -29.89 14.04 -11.02
C SER A 608 -31.37 14.40 -11.16
N SER A 609 -31.83 15.49 -10.53
CA SER A 609 -33.21 15.97 -10.65
C SER A 609 -33.47 16.86 -11.86
N GLY A 610 -32.45 17.21 -12.64
CA GLY A 610 -32.59 18.11 -13.81
C GLY A 610 -32.90 19.58 -13.46
N ASN A 611 -32.73 19.97 -12.18
CA ASN A 611 -32.98 21.33 -11.67
C ASN A 611 -31.69 22.21 -11.79
N ILE A 612 -31.12 22.27 -12.98
CA ILE A 612 -29.94 23.13 -13.28
C ILE A 612 -30.39 24.53 -13.66
#